data_6936b1d70b0ba25e0d75b96c190001fe
#
_entry.id   6936b1d70b0ba25e0d75b96c190001fe
#
_cell.length_a   1.000
_cell.length_b   1.000
_cell.length_c   1.000
_cell.angle_alpha   90.00
_cell.angle_beta   90.00
_cell.angle_gamma   90.00
#
_symmetry.space_group_name_H-M   'P 1'
#
loop_
_entity.id
_entity.type
_entity.pdbx_description
1 polymer ?
#
loop_
_entity_poly.entity_id
_entity_poly.type
_entity_poly.pdbx_seq_one_letter_code
_entity_poly.pdbx_strand_id
1 'polypeptide(L)'
;DRSDIENEGIIVNEKTLNSLSEILTKNIIELEKKIFSITKEEFNIGSPKQLGEILFDKLKLDKGKKSKTGAWQTSVSILEDLSNKGHEIADLLLDWRHFSKLKSTYSKALIEQINIKTKRIHTSYSMVGTSTGRLSSSDPNLQNIPIKTNEGKLIRTAFESKPNYYLLSMDYSQIAVSYTHLTLPTRCL
;
A
#
# COMPACT_ATOMS: atom_id res chain seq x y z
N ASP A 1 -15.25 4.43 -23.35
CA ASP A 1 -16.04 3.35 -22.72
C ASP A 1 -15.15 2.59 -21.74
N ARG A 2 -15.74 2.02 -20.64
CA ARG A 2 -15.01 1.21 -19.66
C ARG A 2 -14.28 0.05 -20.33
N SER A 3 -14.96 -0.63 -21.22
CA SER A 3 -14.41 -1.76 -21.98
C SER A 3 -13.17 -1.35 -22.79
N ASP A 4 -13.15 -0.17 -23.37
CA ASP A 4 -12.02 0.33 -24.15
C ASP A 4 -10.80 0.55 -23.25
N ILE A 5 -11.00 1.11 -22.04
CA ILE A 5 -9.93 1.34 -21.06
C ILE A 5 -9.35 0.01 -20.56
N GLU A 6 -10.21 -0.96 -20.25
CA GLU A 6 -9.79 -2.28 -19.80
C GLU A 6 -9.03 -3.03 -20.91
N ASN A 7 -9.52 -2.96 -22.16
CA ASN A 7 -8.87 -3.58 -23.32
C ASN A 7 -7.54 -2.90 -23.69
N GLU A 8 -7.46 -1.58 -23.59
CA GLU A 8 -6.24 -0.84 -23.89
C GLU A 8 -5.15 -1.15 -22.86
N GLY A 9 -5.46 -1.18 -21.57
CA GLY A 9 -4.52 -1.40 -20.50
C GLY A 9 -3.42 -0.33 -20.43
N ILE A 10 -2.42 -0.52 -19.57
CA ILE A 10 -1.30 0.40 -19.38
C ILE A 10 0.04 -0.30 -19.49
N ILE A 11 1.02 0.35 -20.09
CA ILE A 11 2.40 -0.15 -20.19
C ILE A 11 3.09 0.05 -18.85
N VAL A 12 3.81 -0.98 -18.41
CA VAL A 12 4.60 -0.93 -17.18
C VAL A 12 6.02 -1.38 -17.48
N ASN A 13 6.98 -0.59 -17.03
CA ASN A 13 8.40 -0.86 -17.19
C ASN A 13 8.89 -1.86 -16.14
N GLU A 14 9.10 -3.10 -16.56
CA GLU A 14 9.57 -4.19 -15.69
C GLU A 14 10.94 -3.89 -15.04
N LYS A 15 11.85 -3.22 -15.75
CA LYS A 15 13.18 -2.89 -15.23
C LYS A 15 13.06 -1.93 -14.04
N THR A 16 12.21 -0.92 -14.16
CA THR A 16 11.93 0.04 -13.08
C THR A 16 11.32 -0.67 -11.86
N LEU A 17 10.36 -1.59 -12.07
CA LEU A 17 9.79 -2.37 -10.97
C LEU A 17 10.78 -3.32 -10.31
N ASN A 18 11.68 -3.94 -11.09
CA ASN A 18 12.75 -4.79 -10.55
C ASN A 18 13.75 -4.00 -9.72
N SER A 19 14.20 -2.84 -10.21
CA SER A 19 15.07 -1.94 -9.44
C SER A 19 14.41 -1.47 -8.15
N LEU A 20 13.13 -1.14 -8.19
CA LEU A 20 12.36 -0.82 -7.00
C LEU A 20 12.30 -2.01 -6.02
N SER A 21 12.09 -3.22 -6.52
CA SER A 21 12.08 -4.43 -5.70
C SER A 21 13.40 -4.64 -4.96
N GLU A 22 14.53 -4.36 -5.60
CA GLU A 22 15.85 -4.42 -4.99
C GLU A 22 16.02 -3.37 -3.87
N ILE A 23 15.59 -2.13 -4.12
CA ILE A 23 15.63 -1.04 -3.12
C ILE A 23 14.79 -1.42 -1.90
N LEU A 24 13.54 -1.84 -2.13
CA LEU A 24 12.65 -2.26 -1.04
C LEU A 24 13.21 -3.45 -0.26
N THR A 25 13.85 -4.41 -0.95
CA THR A 25 14.48 -5.56 -0.29
C THR A 25 15.63 -5.13 0.60
N LYS A 26 16.48 -4.21 0.16
CA LYS A 26 17.57 -3.65 0.99
C LYS A 26 17.02 -2.98 2.24
N ASN A 27 16.01 -2.11 2.10
CA ASN A 27 15.38 -1.43 3.22
C ASN A 27 14.77 -2.43 4.23
N ILE A 28 14.08 -3.46 3.75
CA ILE A 28 13.50 -4.51 4.59
C ILE A 28 14.61 -5.23 5.39
N ILE A 29 15.69 -5.65 4.73
CA ILE A 29 16.81 -6.34 5.38
C ILE A 29 17.49 -5.44 6.44
N GLU A 30 17.65 -4.15 6.17
CA GLU A 30 18.22 -3.21 7.14
C GLU A 30 17.31 -3.04 8.37
N LEU A 31 15.99 -2.96 8.16
CA LEU A 31 15.03 -2.88 9.25
C LEU A 31 15.00 -4.18 10.07
N GLU A 32 15.03 -5.35 9.41
CA GLU A 32 15.12 -6.65 10.09
C GLU A 32 16.35 -6.74 10.99
N LYS A 33 17.53 -6.32 10.50
CA LYS A 33 18.75 -6.27 11.32
C LYS A 33 18.59 -5.37 12.55
N LYS A 34 17.98 -4.19 12.40
CA LYS A 34 17.73 -3.28 13.53
C LYS A 34 16.74 -3.89 14.53
N ILE A 35 15.64 -4.45 14.04
CA ILE A 35 14.64 -5.12 14.88
C ILE A 35 15.29 -6.28 15.66
N PHE A 36 16.05 -7.15 15.00
CA PHE A 36 16.73 -8.28 15.64
C PHE A 36 17.82 -7.82 16.62
N SER A 37 18.47 -6.70 16.37
CA SER A 37 19.42 -6.12 17.34
C SER A 37 18.76 -5.68 18.64
N ILE A 38 17.51 -5.18 18.57
CA ILE A 38 16.72 -4.76 19.73
C ILE A 38 16.14 -5.99 20.46
N THR A 39 15.59 -6.95 19.71
CA THR A 39 14.97 -8.15 20.28
C THR A 39 15.98 -9.20 20.72
N LYS A 40 17.22 -9.10 20.24
CA LYS A 40 18.33 -10.06 20.46
C LYS A 40 17.99 -11.48 20.05
N GLU A 41 17.09 -11.64 19.09
CA GLU A 41 16.74 -12.93 18.47
C GLU A 41 16.10 -12.69 17.11
N GLU A 42 16.23 -13.69 16.23
CA GLU A 42 15.59 -13.74 14.93
C GLU A 42 14.23 -14.43 15.06
N PHE A 43 13.20 -13.85 14.43
CA PHE A 43 11.85 -14.39 14.39
C PHE A 43 11.15 -13.93 13.11
N ASN A 44 10.01 -14.54 12.80
CA ASN A 44 9.22 -14.12 11.67
C ASN A 44 8.41 -12.85 12.00
N ILE A 45 8.91 -11.69 11.59
CA ILE A 45 8.26 -10.37 11.80
C ILE A 45 6.87 -10.32 11.16
N GLY A 46 6.67 -11.06 10.07
CA GLY A 46 5.37 -11.19 9.40
C GLY A 46 4.35 -12.04 10.16
N SER A 47 4.76 -12.78 11.21
CA SER A 47 3.87 -13.59 12.03
C SER A 47 3.29 -12.78 13.20
N PRO A 48 1.97 -12.47 13.23
CA PRO A 48 1.37 -11.72 14.32
C PRO A 48 1.55 -12.40 15.68
N LYS A 49 1.60 -13.74 15.71
CA LYS A 49 1.79 -14.52 16.95
C LYS A 49 3.18 -14.30 17.51
N GLN A 50 4.24 -14.56 16.73
CA GLN A 50 5.62 -14.39 17.18
C GLN A 50 5.91 -12.94 17.54
N LEU A 51 5.45 -12.00 16.71
CA LEU A 51 5.60 -10.57 16.99
C LEU A 51 4.93 -10.17 18.30
N GLY A 52 3.72 -10.67 18.59
CA GLY A 52 3.02 -10.41 19.84
C GLY A 52 3.75 -10.96 21.06
N GLU A 53 4.28 -12.18 20.98
CA GLU A 53 5.10 -12.80 22.03
C GLU A 53 6.37 -11.96 22.30
N ILE A 54 7.04 -11.49 21.24
CA ILE A 54 8.24 -10.62 21.39
C ILE A 54 7.88 -9.29 22.07
N LEU A 55 6.86 -8.58 21.57
CA LEU A 55 6.52 -7.24 22.07
C LEU A 55 6.01 -7.27 23.52
N PHE A 56 5.12 -8.23 23.85
CA PHE A 56 4.39 -8.18 25.10
C PHE A 56 4.88 -9.19 26.17
N ASP A 57 5.38 -10.34 25.77
CA ASP A 57 5.88 -11.32 26.74
C ASP A 57 7.37 -11.12 27.03
N LYS A 58 8.20 -10.87 25.99
CA LYS A 58 9.65 -10.69 26.15
C LYS A 58 10.05 -9.27 26.47
N LEU A 59 9.70 -8.29 25.63
CA LEU A 59 10.06 -6.88 25.82
C LEU A 59 9.16 -6.19 26.85
N LYS A 60 8.01 -6.81 27.19
CA LYS A 60 7.03 -6.29 28.16
C LYS A 60 6.60 -4.86 27.86
N LEU A 61 6.49 -4.52 26.58
CA LEU A 61 6.05 -3.21 26.14
C LEU A 61 4.56 -3.06 26.45
N ASP A 62 4.25 -2.24 27.45
CA ASP A 62 2.91 -1.85 27.86
C ASP A 62 1.90 -3.03 28.04
N LYS A 63 0.65 -2.72 28.42
CA LYS A 63 -0.43 -3.70 28.50
C LYS A 63 -1.01 -3.96 27.11
N GLY A 64 -0.45 -4.95 26.40
CA GLY A 64 -0.99 -5.40 25.11
C GLY A 64 -2.44 -5.86 25.21
N LYS A 65 -3.18 -5.76 24.10
CA LYS A 65 -4.55 -6.31 24.00
C LYS A 65 -4.49 -7.72 23.44
N LYS A 66 -5.22 -8.66 24.06
CA LYS A 66 -5.42 -10.01 23.54
C LYS A 66 -6.72 -10.10 22.74
N SER A 67 -6.70 -10.90 21.70
CA SER A 67 -7.91 -11.26 20.95
C SER A 67 -8.81 -12.21 21.77
N LYS A 68 -10.01 -12.48 21.28
CA LYS A 68 -10.92 -13.47 21.90
C LYS A 68 -10.30 -14.88 21.96
N THR A 69 -9.34 -15.17 21.09
CA THR A 69 -8.59 -16.43 21.03
C THR A 69 -7.34 -16.45 21.93
N GLY A 70 -7.11 -15.41 22.73
CA GLY A 70 -5.95 -15.31 23.63
C GLY A 70 -4.64 -14.86 22.96
N ALA A 71 -4.61 -14.69 21.66
CA ALA A 71 -3.42 -14.22 20.95
C ALA A 71 -3.25 -12.69 21.09
N TRP A 72 -2.01 -12.22 21.16
CA TRP A 72 -1.70 -10.80 21.18
C TRP A 72 -2.13 -10.11 19.88
N GLN A 73 -2.73 -8.95 20.00
CA GLN A 73 -3.05 -8.11 18.85
C GLN A 73 -1.85 -7.24 18.49
N THR A 74 -1.49 -7.24 17.21
CA THR A 74 -0.38 -6.45 16.66
C THR A 74 -0.85 -5.62 15.47
N SER A 75 -2.06 -5.05 15.55
CA SER A 75 -2.61 -4.18 14.50
C SER A 75 -1.78 -2.92 14.34
N VAL A 76 -1.95 -2.23 13.20
CA VAL A 76 -1.28 -0.94 12.93
C VAL A 76 -1.56 0.05 14.06
N SER A 77 -2.83 0.16 14.52
CA SER A 77 -3.20 1.07 15.61
C SER A 77 -2.46 0.80 16.93
N ILE A 78 -2.20 -0.47 17.24
CA ILE A 78 -1.44 -0.83 18.45
C ILE A 78 0.04 -0.44 18.30
N LEU A 79 0.62 -0.66 17.12
CA LEU A 79 2.00 -0.23 16.86
C LEU A 79 2.13 1.29 16.84
N GLU A 80 1.16 2.02 16.30
CA GLU A 80 1.09 3.49 16.37
C GLU A 80 1.00 3.99 17.82
N ASP A 81 0.19 3.34 18.66
CA ASP A 81 0.11 3.66 20.09
C ASP A 81 1.45 3.45 20.80
N LEU A 82 2.16 2.36 20.48
CA LEU A 82 3.49 2.09 21.02
C LEU A 82 4.55 3.08 20.50
N SER A 83 4.48 3.45 19.23
CA SER A 83 5.33 4.50 18.62
C SER A 83 5.13 5.84 19.33
N ASN A 84 3.88 6.27 19.55
CA ASN A 84 3.53 7.49 20.27
C ASN A 84 4.03 7.50 21.72
N LYS A 85 4.26 6.35 22.32
CA LYS A 85 4.86 6.18 23.64
C LYS A 85 6.40 6.18 23.62
N GLY A 86 7.01 6.33 22.45
CA GLY A 86 8.46 6.41 22.27
C GLY A 86 9.17 5.06 22.15
N HIS A 87 8.46 4.00 21.83
CA HIS A 87 9.07 2.69 21.58
C HIS A 87 9.62 2.60 20.15
N GLU A 88 10.93 2.79 19.98
CA GLU A 88 11.63 2.74 18.68
C GLU A 88 11.30 1.48 17.85
N ILE A 89 11.17 0.34 18.51
CA ILE A 89 10.82 -0.92 17.80
C ILE A 89 9.48 -0.83 17.06
N ALA A 90 8.53 -0.05 17.57
CA ALA A 90 7.22 0.10 16.94
C ALA A 90 7.33 0.86 15.61
N ASP A 91 8.18 1.90 15.54
CA ASP A 91 8.45 2.65 14.31
C ASP A 91 9.09 1.74 13.26
N LEU A 92 10.12 0.99 13.66
CA LEU A 92 10.79 0.03 12.77
C LEU A 92 9.83 -1.04 12.23
N LEU A 93 8.89 -1.51 13.04
CA LEU A 93 7.88 -2.48 12.63
C LEU A 93 6.83 -1.89 11.68
N LEU A 94 6.43 -0.64 11.87
CA LEU A 94 5.53 0.08 10.97
C LEU A 94 6.20 0.26 9.61
N ASP A 95 7.46 0.70 9.58
CA ASP A 95 8.24 0.86 8.36
C ASP A 95 8.45 -0.48 7.66
N TRP A 96 8.80 -1.53 8.39
CA TRP A 96 8.97 -2.88 7.84
C TRP A 96 7.68 -3.37 7.16
N ARG A 97 6.53 -3.18 7.80
CA ARG A 97 5.22 -3.54 7.23
C ARG A 97 4.89 -2.72 5.99
N HIS A 98 5.20 -1.44 6.01
CA HIS A 98 5.00 -0.55 4.88
C HIS A 98 5.81 -1.03 3.66
N PHE A 99 7.12 -1.24 3.80
CA PHE A 99 7.96 -1.70 2.71
C PHE A 99 7.64 -3.12 2.25
N SER A 100 7.30 -4.02 3.17
CA SER A 100 6.88 -5.39 2.84
C SER A 100 5.60 -5.41 2.02
N LYS A 101 4.61 -4.57 2.37
CA LYS A 101 3.37 -4.42 1.62
C LYS A 101 3.64 -3.82 0.24
N LEU A 102 4.46 -2.77 0.15
CA LEU A 102 4.82 -2.18 -1.15
C LEU A 102 5.50 -3.18 -2.06
N LYS A 103 6.46 -3.94 -1.54
CA LYS A 103 7.18 -4.97 -2.29
C LYS A 103 6.24 -6.06 -2.81
N SER A 104 5.38 -6.60 -1.96
CA SER A 104 4.46 -7.66 -2.35
C SER A 104 3.40 -7.20 -3.35
N THR A 105 2.85 -5.99 -3.16
CA THR A 105 1.72 -5.50 -3.95
C THR A 105 2.15 -4.86 -5.26
N TYR A 106 3.24 -4.07 -5.26
CA TYR A 106 3.58 -3.19 -6.39
C TYR A 106 4.86 -3.56 -7.13
N SER A 107 5.68 -4.49 -6.65
CA SER A 107 6.81 -4.97 -7.44
C SER A 107 6.52 -6.33 -8.05
N LYS A 108 6.46 -7.37 -7.25
CA LYS A 108 6.28 -8.73 -7.75
C LYS A 108 4.90 -8.95 -8.37
N ALA A 109 3.83 -8.58 -7.66
CA ALA A 109 2.47 -8.81 -8.12
C ALA A 109 2.13 -8.06 -9.41
N LEU A 110 2.64 -6.82 -9.61
CA LEU A 110 2.43 -6.09 -10.86
C LEU A 110 3.14 -6.74 -12.04
N ILE A 111 4.37 -7.23 -11.84
CA ILE A 111 5.11 -7.93 -12.91
C ILE A 111 4.36 -9.20 -13.34
N GLU A 112 3.83 -9.97 -12.40
CA GLU A 112 3.06 -11.18 -12.67
C GLU A 112 1.74 -10.90 -13.42
N GLN A 113 1.21 -9.68 -13.31
CA GLN A 113 -0.03 -9.25 -13.99
C GLN A 113 0.20 -8.71 -15.40
N ILE A 114 1.44 -8.59 -15.86
CA ILE A 114 1.73 -8.15 -17.21
C ILE A 114 1.30 -9.22 -18.21
N ASN A 115 0.37 -8.88 -19.08
CA ASN A 115 -0.11 -9.80 -20.11
C ASN A 115 1.00 -10.08 -21.13
N ILE A 116 1.30 -11.35 -21.36
CA ILE A 116 2.41 -11.81 -22.23
C ILE A 116 2.23 -11.34 -23.68
N LYS A 117 0.99 -11.26 -24.16
CA LYS A 117 0.68 -10.88 -25.56
C LYS A 117 0.72 -9.36 -25.76
N THR A 118 0.06 -8.61 -24.88
CA THR A 118 -0.09 -7.15 -25.01
C THR A 118 1.07 -6.37 -24.38
N LYS A 119 1.84 -7.02 -23.49
CA LYS A 119 2.90 -6.40 -22.66
C LYS A 119 2.37 -5.26 -21.78
N ARG A 120 1.09 -5.37 -21.37
CA ARG A 120 0.39 -4.36 -20.59
C ARG A 120 -0.32 -4.98 -19.42
N ILE A 121 -0.64 -4.17 -18.44
CA ILE A 121 -1.54 -4.53 -17.35
C ILE A 121 -2.95 -4.11 -17.73
N HIS A 122 -3.88 -5.04 -17.61
CA HIS A 122 -5.31 -4.85 -17.85
C HIS A 122 -6.03 -5.03 -16.53
N THR A 123 -6.39 -3.92 -15.89
CA THR A 123 -7.17 -3.96 -14.65
C THR A 123 -8.67 -4.02 -14.97
N SER A 124 -9.44 -4.63 -14.09
CA SER A 124 -10.89 -4.64 -14.18
C SER A 124 -11.48 -3.49 -13.36
N TYR A 125 -12.43 -2.75 -13.95
CA TYR A 125 -13.12 -1.65 -13.26
C TYR A 125 -14.56 -2.03 -12.92
N SER A 126 -15.01 -1.69 -11.71
CA SER A 126 -16.39 -1.85 -11.28
C SER A 126 -16.99 -0.50 -10.83
N MET A 127 -18.15 -0.17 -11.36
CA MET A 127 -18.91 1.03 -10.97
C MET A 127 -19.87 0.76 -9.81
N VAL A 128 -20.13 -0.49 -9.49
CA VAL A 128 -21.06 -0.91 -8.43
C VAL A 128 -20.35 -1.51 -7.22
N GLY A 129 -19.02 -1.54 -7.22
CA GLY A 129 -18.22 -2.17 -6.17
C GLY A 129 -18.08 -1.34 -4.89
N THR A 130 -18.56 -0.09 -4.88
CA THR A 130 -18.45 0.81 -3.73
C THR A 130 -19.79 1.41 -3.35
N SER A 131 -20.05 1.56 -2.06
CA SER A 131 -21.27 2.23 -1.55
C SER A 131 -21.32 3.72 -1.86
N THR A 132 -20.18 4.32 -2.22
CA THR A 132 -20.05 5.76 -2.50
C THR A 132 -20.22 6.10 -3.98
N GLY A 133 -20.46 5.13 -4.86
CA GLY A 133 -20.52 5.32 -6.31
C GLY A 133 -19.17 5.61 -6.97
N ARG A 134 -18.04 5.46 -6.25
CA ARG A 134 -16.70 5.58 -6.83
C ARG A 134 -16.37 4.35 -7.67
N LEU A 135 -15.59 4.55 -8.71
CA LEU A 135 -15.01 3.45 -9.48
C LEU A 135 -14.05 2.65 -8.59
N SER A 136 -14.11 1.33 -8.64
CA SER A 136 -13.12 0.45 -8.01
C SER A 136 -12.31 -0.29 -9.09
N SER A 137 -11.05 -0.56 -8.79
CA SER A 137 -10.11 -1.28 -9.65
C SER A 137 -9.67 -2.57 -8.96
N SER A 138 -9.66 -3.68 -9.70
CA SER A 138 -9.22 -4.99 -9.22
C SER A 138 -8.43 -5.72 -10.32
N ASP A 139 -7.61 -6.66 -9.91
CA ASP A 139 -6.85 -7.59 -10.73
C ASP A 139 -5.96 -6.95 -11.82
N PRO A 140 -5.02 -6.05 -11.44
CA PRO A 140 -4.66 -5.58 -10.10
C PRO A 140 -5.39 -4.29 -9.67
N ASN A 141 -5.40 -3.99 -8.36
CA ASN A 141 -5.89 -2.69 -7.88
C ASN A 141 -4.84 -1.61 -8.10
N LEU A 142 -5.04 -0.74 -9.08
CA LEU A 142 -4.15 0.37 -9.42
C LEU A 142 -4.50 1.68 -8.71
N GLN A 143 -5.63 1.76 -8.01
CA GLN A 143 -6.08 2.98 -7.33
C GLN A 143 -5.36 3.24 -6.00
N ASN A 144 -4.78 2.22 -5.39
CA ASN A 144 -4.14 2.29 -4.08
C ASN A 144 -2.63 2.56 -4.15
N ILE A 145 -2.10 2.95 -5.30
CA ILE A 145 -0.67 3.30 -5.45
C ILE A 145 -0.37 4.55 -4.60
N PRO A 146 0.58 4.49 -3.66
CA PRO A 146 0.91 5.63 -2.82
C PRO A 146 1.35 6.85 -3.65
N ILE A 147 1.01 8.05 -3.17
CA ILE A 147 1.35 9.30 -3.86
C ILE A 147 2.43 10.07 -3.09
N LYS A 148 2.35 10.04 -1.75
CA LYS A 148 3.14 10.93 -0.89
C LYS A 148 4.56 10.42 -0.62
N THR A 149 4.77 9.11 -0.66
CA THR A 149 6.07 8.50 -0.35
C THR A 149 6.99 8.50 -1.58
N ASN A 150 8.31 8.48 -1.34
CA ASN A 150 9.30 8.39 -2.42
C ASN A 150 9.16 7.09 -3.22
N GLU A 151 8.89 5.99 -2.53
CA GLU A 151 8.64 4.68 -3.12
C GLU A 151 7.40 4.69 -4.02
N GLY A 152 6.33 5.38 -3.57
CA GLY A 152 5.12 5.56 -4.35
C GLY A 152 5.37 6.36 -5.64
N LYS A 153 6.22 7.38 -5.58
CA LYS A 153 6.66 8.11 -6.77
C LYS A 153 7.43 7.20 -7.73
N LEU A 154 8.35 6.37 -7.22
CA LEU A 154 9.09 5.40 -8.04
C LEU A 154 8.16 4.37 -8.69
N ILE A 155 7.15 3.86 -7.96
CA ILE A 155 6.14 2.98 -8.56
C ILE A 155 5.45 3.67 -9.73
N ARG A 156 5.09 4.94 -9.57
CA ARG A 156 4.40 5.72 -10.63
C ARG A 156 5.27 5.94 -11.86
N THR A 157 6.58 6.09 -11.71
CA THR A 157 7.51 6.23 -12.85
C THR A 157 7.63 4.96 -13.69
N ALA A 158 7.19 3.80 -13.15
CA ALA A 158 7.14 2.56 -13.91
C ALA A 158 5.99 2.52 -14.94
N PHE A 159 4.96 3.37 -14.78
CA PHE A 159 3.86 3.46 -15.73
C PHE A 159 4.22 4.38 -16.87
N GLU A 160 4.16 3.88 -18.10
CA GLU A 160 4.62 4.57 -19.30
C GLU A 160 3.49 4.70 -20.32
N SER A 161 3.58 5.75 -21.15
CA SER A 161 2.72 5.90 -22.33
C SER A 161 3.27 5.07 -23.50
N LYS A 162 2.45 4.88 -24.54
CA LYS A 162 2.93 4.40 -25.84
C LYS A 162 3.97 5.38 -26.43
N PRO A 163 4.88 4.91 -27.29
CA PRO A 163 5.73 5.79 -28.08
C PRO A 163 4.90 6.86 -28.79
N ASN A 164 5.35 8.11 -28.74
CA ASN A 164 4.65 9.28 -29.30
C ASN A 164 3.32 9.66 -28.62
N TYR A 165 3.04 9.15 -27.43
CA TYR A 165 1.90 9.53 -26.59
C TYR A 165 2.38 10.06 -25.25
N TYR A 166 1.50 10.77 -24.54
CA TYR A 166 1.74 11.30 -23.20
C TYR A 166 0.70 10.77 -22.23
N LEU A 167 1.10 10.55 -20.98
CA LEU A 167 0.16 10.35 -19.88
C LEU A 167 -0.33 11.73 -19.45
N LEU A 168 -1.63 11.98 -19.61
CA LEU A 168 -2.28 13.20 -19.16
C LEU A 168 -3.08 12.89 -17.89
N SER A 169 -2.83 13.64 -16.82
CA SER A 169 -3.62 13.60 -15.59
C SER A 169 -4.36 14.91 -15.42
N MET A 170 -5.68 14.83 -15.38
CA MET A 170 -6.55 15.97 -15.06
C MET A 170 -7.48 15.57 -13.93
N ASP A 171 -7.52 16.38 -12.88
CA ASP A 171 -8.39 16.18 -11.74
C ASP A 171 -9.12 17.49 -11.39
N TYR A 172 -10.42 17.39 -11.18
CA TYR A 172 -11.19 18.51 -10.66
C TYR A 172 -10.93 18.61 -9.16
N SER A 173 -10.17 19.63 -8.76
CA SER A 173 -9.97 19.90 -7.35
C SER A 173 -11.33 20.13 -6.66
N GLN A 174 -11.57 19.39 -5.58
CA GLN A 174 -12.73 19.58 -4.70
C GLN A 174 -14.11 19.38 -5.35
N ILE A 175 -14.25 18.52 -6.35
CA ILE A 175 -15.54 18.26 -7.00
C ILE A 175 -16.61 17.84 -5.97
N ALA A 176 -16.25 17.05 -4.96
CA ALA A 176 -17.15 16.63 -3.89
C ALA A 176 -17.59 17.80 -3.02
N VAL A 177 -16.70 18.77 -2.76
CA VAL A 177 -17.02 20.00 -2.02
C VAL A 177 -17.89 20.95 -2.87
N SER A 178 -17.56 21.09 -4.16
CA SER A 178 -18.39 21.88 -5.10
C SER A 178 -19.79 21.30 -5.21
N TYR A 179 -19.94 19.98 -5.23
CA TYR A 179 -21.26 19.34 -5.30
C TYR A 179 -22.09 19.59 -4.04
N THR A 180 -21.50 19.55 -2.86
CA THR A 180 -22.18 19.89 -1.61
C THR A 180 -22.53 21.37 -1.51
N HIS A 181 -21.69 22.25 -2.01
CA HIS A 181 -21.97 23.70 -2.04
C HIS A 181 -23.02 24.09 -3.07
N LEU A 182 -23.11 23.41 -4.21
CA LEU A 182 -24.14 23.63 -5.23
C LEU A 182 -25.53 23.13 -4.81
N THR A 183 -25.61 22.16 -3.92
CA THR A 183 -26.89 21.59 -3.46
C THR A 183 -27.42 22.25 -2.20
N LEU A 184 -26.61 22.95 -1.41
CA LEU A 184 -27.02 23.63 -0.19
C LEU A 184 -27.85 24.93 -0.42
N PRO A 185 -27.61 25.78 -1.44
CA PRO A 185 -28.37 27.00 -1.65
C PRO A 185 -29.83 26.83 -2.14
N THR A 186 -30.15 25.65 -2.68
CA THR A 186 -31.49 25.37 -3.22
C THR A 186 -32.56 25.06 -2.13
N ARG A 187 -32.17 25.09 -0.85
CA ARG A 187 -33.09 24.87 0.28
C ARG A 187 -33.57 26.16 0.97
N CYS A 188 -33.24 27.30 0.45
CA CYS A 188 -33.70 28.60 0.99
C CYS A 188 -34.65 29.34 0.02
N LEU A 189 -35.67 28.65 -0.47
CA LEU A 189 -36.85 29.30 -1.06
C LEU A 189 -38.09 28.51 -0.68
#